data_10214fcf278458f6a7847f68c4955f15
#
_entry.id   10214fcf278458f6a7847f68c4955f15
#
_cell.length_a   1.000
_cell.length_b   1.000
_cell.length_c   1.000
_cell.angle_alpha   90.00
_cell.angle_beta   90.00
_cell.angle_gamma   90.00
#
_symmetry.space_group_name_H-M   'P 1'
#
loop_
_entity.id
_entity.type
_entity.pdbx_description
1 polymer ?
#
loop_
_entity_poly.entity_id
_entity_poly.type
_entity_poly.pdbx_seq_one_letter_code
_entity_poly.pdbx_strand_id
1 'polypeptide(L)'
;GKPLENAGFAGITPVEAAGPGHWRIAVKNNSPSPLRSEISIHTEGGRPPARRSLFLNPGTVTEFEYSLPPECGKAVLRLPTDAFPADNELLLVRSAPAPVAVSMGIPEQSGKIFLNIIHSLPGFSPVPDGSDPDLLLLEGKTENARAPGKAAIIFAASGKPSYGAVTAER
;
A
#
# COMPACT_ATOMS: atom_id res chain seq x y z
N GLY A 1 20.50 40.58 -0.81
CA GLY A 1 20.46 39.73 0.38
C GLY A 1 21.37 38.51 0.12
N LYS A 2 21.89 37.89 1.17
CA LYS A 2 22.58 36.61 1.02
C LYS A 2 21.58 35.57 0.53
N PRO A 3 21.94 34.70 -0.45
CA PRO A 3 21.14 33.56 -0.80
C PRO A 3 20.91 32.69 0.43
N LEU A 4 19.66 32.31 0.67
CA LEU A 4 19.32 31.41 1.77
C LEU A 4 19.58 29.97 1.34
N GLU A 5 20.20 29.19 2.21
CA GLU A 5 20.30 27.75 2.02
C GLU A 5 18.95 27.12 2.33
N ASN A 6 18.45 26.33 1.41
CA ASN A 6 17.19 25.61 1.55
C ASN A 6 17.21 24.30 0.75
N ALA A 7 16.93 23.21 1.42
CA ALA A 7 16.67 21.92 0.80
C ALA A 7 15.40 21.34 1.39
N GLY A 8 14.42 21.00 0.57
CA GLY A 8 13.13 20.52 1.01
C GLY A 8 12.66 19.25 0.31
N PHE A 9 11.73 18.54 0.92
CA PHE A 9 11.02 17.45 0.25
C PHE A 9 10.14 18.01 -0.87
N ALA A 10 10.37 17.55 -2.09
CA ALA A 10 9.72 18.05 -3.30
C ALA A 10 8.66 17.10 -3.86
N GLY A 11 8.65 15.85 -3.40
CA GLY A 11 7.67 14.87 -3.84
C GLY A 11 7.85 13.50 -3.21
N ILE A 12 6.79 12.72 -3.32
CA ILE A 12 6.72 11.33 -2.89
C ILE A 12 5.86 10.54 -3.90
N THR A 13 6.33 9.38 -4.32
CA THR A 13 5.60 8.49 -5.24
C THR A 13 5.68 7.05 -4.72
N PRO A 14 4.55 6.33 -4.57
CA PRO A 14 4.57 4.90 -4.26
C PRO A 14 5.29 4.12 -5.37
N VAL A 15 6.05 3.10 -4.99
CA VAL A 15 6.67 2.15 -5.93
C VAL A 15 5.84 0.88 -5.91
N GLU A 16 4.78 0.83 -6.73
CA GLU A 16 3.77 -0.24 -6.72
C GLU A 16 4.37 -1.63 -6.92
N ALA A 17 5.34 -1.77 -7.82
CA ALA A 17 6.01 -3.04 -8.09
C ALA A 17 6.76 -3.63 -6.88
N ALA A 18 7.12 -2.79 -5.90
CA ALA A 18 7.82 -3.20 -4.67
C ALA A 18 6.87 -3.47 -3.49
N GLY A 19 5.56 -3.24 -3.68
CA GLY A 19 4.52 -3.47 -2.68
C GLY A 19 4.30 -2.31 -1.71
N PRO A 20 3.35 -2.46 -0.76
CA PRO A 20 2.97 -1.41 0.17
C PRO A 20 4.12 -1.05 1.10
N GLY A 21 4.32 0.25 1.32
CA GLY A 21 5.38 0.75 2.20
C GLY A 21 6.70 1.01 1.48
N HIS A 22 6.70 1.06 0.14
CA HIS A 22 7.84 1.45 -0.69
C HIS A 22 7.55 2.77 -1.39
N TRP A 23 8.49 3.72 -1.30
CA TRP A 23 8.34 5.04 -1.92
C TRP A 23 9.62 5.48 -2.60
N ARG A 24 9.44 6.25 -3.67
CA ARG A 24 10.46 7.12 -4.25
C ARG A 24 10.24 8.52 -3.72
N ILE A 25 11.27 9.08 -3.10
CA ILE A 25 11.24 10.36 -2.40
C ILE A 25 12.15 11.33 -3.14
N ALA A 26 11.63 12.50 -3.44
CA ALA A 26 12.34 13.56 -4.12
C ALA A 26 12.71 14.67 -3.13
N VAL A 27 13.98 15.07 -3.12
CA VAL A 27 14.51 16.20 -2.35
C VAL A 27 15.09 17.21 -3.31
N LYS A 28 14.70 18.47 -3.20
CA LYS A 28 15.19 19.57 -4.04
C LYS A 28 16.11 20.47 -3.26
N ASN A 29 17.22 20.84 -3.86
CA ASN A 29 18.07 21.94 -3.39
C ASN A 29 17.62 23.24 -4.05
N ASN A 30 17.03 24.12 -3.27
CA ASN A 30 16.61 25.47 -3.74
C ASN A 30 17.73 26.51 -3.54
N SER A 31 18.91 26.12 -3.06
CA SER A 31 20.07 27.01 -2.86
C SER A 31 20.88 27.16 -4.16
N PRO A 32 21.61 28.26 -4.32
CA PRO A 32 22.52 28.45 -5.45
C PRO A 32 23.82 27.64 -5.34
N SER A 33 24.07 26.99 -4.21
CA SER A 33 25.28 26.23 -3.93
C SER A 33 24.97 24.74 -3.71
N PRO A 34 25.93 23.82 -3.99
CA PRO A 34 25.77 22.43 -3.61
C PRO A 34 25.63 22.27 -2.10
N LEU A 35 24.74 21.38 -1.67
CA LEU A 35 24.53 21.07 -0.27
C LEU A 35 24.85 19.60 0.03
N ARG A 36 25.49 19.37 1.17
CA ARG A 36 25.52 18.05 1.80
C ARG A 36 24.48 18.05 2.92
N SER A 37 23.50 17.17 2.80
CA SER A 37 22.42 17.07 3.77
C SER A 37 22.35 15.65 4.33
N GLU A 38 21.82 15.50 5.53
CA GLU A 38 21.58 14.22 6.17
C GLU A 38 20.11 14.12 6.56
N ILE A 39 19.42 13.14 6.01
CA ILE A 39 18.04 12.83 6.41
C ILE A 39 18.07 11.94 7.64
N SER A 40 17.39 12.32 8.71
CA SER A 40 17.08 11.43 9.84
C SER A 40 15.73 10.77 9.61
N ILE A 41 15.66 9.44 9.83
CA ILE A 41 14.48 8.62 9.60
C ILE A 41 14.02 8.02 10.93
N HIS A 42 12.88 8.48 11.40
CA HIS A 42 12.29 8.06 12.67
C HIS A 42 11.12 7.11 12.39
N THR A 43 11.25 5.85 12.80
CA THR A 43 10.18 4.85 12.72
C THR A 43 9.48 4.67 14.06
N GLU A 44 8.30 4.08 14.05
CA GLU A 44 7.62 3.65 15.27
C GLU A 44 8.46 2.64 16.07
N GLY A 45 8.16 2.54 17.38
CA GLY A 45 8.81 1.54 18.27
C GLY A 45 10.07 2.03 18.98
N GLY A 46 10.36 3.36 18.94
CA GLY A 46 11.45 3.95 19.74
C GLY A 46 12.86 3.54 19.32
N ARG A 47 13.04 3.01 18.12
CA ARG A 47 14.36 2.67 17.56
C ARG A 47 15.17 3.95 17.32
N PRO A 48 16.50 3.89 17.45
CA PRO A 48 17.35 5.00 17.06
C PRO A 48 17.06 5.39 15.59
N PRO A 49 17.05 6.69 15.26
CA PRO A 49 16.79 7.13 13.90
C PRO A 49 17.91 6.63 12.97
N ALA A 50 17.50 6.06 11.84
CA ALA A 50 18.42 5.80 10.75
C ALA A 50 18.82 7.12 10.09
N ARG A 51 19.99 7.17 9.46
CA ARG A 51 20.53 8.34 8.79
C ARG A 51 20.89 8.05 7.36
N ARG A 52 20.62 9.01 6.47
CA ARG A 52 20.96 8.92 5.06
C ARG A 52 21.58 10.22 4.58
N SER A 53 22.83 10.16 4.13
CA SER A 53 23.50 11.32 3.54
C SER A 53 23.09 11.51 2.10
N LEU A 54 22.87 12.75 1.70
CA LEU A 54 22.57 13.19 0.35
C LEU A 54 23.56 14.26 -0.09
N PHE A 55 23.89 14.23 -1.38
CA PHE A 55 24.58 15.33 -2.05
C PHE A 55 23.62 15.95 -3.07
N LEU A 56 23.32 17.22 -2.89
CA LEU A 56 22.29 17.93 -3.61
C LEU A 56 22.92 19.04 -4.45
N ASN A 57 22.93 18.90 -5.77
CA ASN A 57 23.37 19.97 -6.68
C ASN A 57 22.40 21.16 -6.68
N PRO A 58 22.88 22.38 -6.94
CA PRO A 58 22.05 23.58 -6.96
C PRO A 58 20.86 23.45 -7.92
N GLY A 59 19.66 23.79 -7.47
CA GLY A 59 18.45 23.82 -8.28
C GLY A 59 17.96 22.45 -8.76
N THR A 60 18.64 21.35 -8.41
CA THR A 60 18.27 20.01 -8.87
C THR A 60 17.42 19.25 -7.85
N VAL A 61 16.68 18.26 -8.36
CA VAL A 61 15.98 17.25 -7.58
C VAL A 61 16.81 15.99 -7.53
N THR A 62 17.01 15.45 -6.33
CA THR A 62 17.65 14.15 -6.09
C THR A 62 16.61 13.19 -5.57
N GLU A 63 16.50 12.03 -6.19
CA GLU A 63 15.54 10.99 -5.79
C GLU A 63 16.25 9.84 -5.09
N PHE A 64 15.54 9.21 -4.15
CA PHE A 64 15.95 7.97 -3.54
C PHE A 64 14.75 7.11 -3.17
N GLU A 65 14.96 5.80 -3.07
CA GLU A 65 13.94 4.87 -2.62
C GLU A 65 14.11 4.56 -1.13
N TYR A 66 12.98 4.41 -0.47
CA TYR A 66 12.88 4.02 0.93
C TYR A 66 11.78 2.99 1.13
N SER A 67 12.11 1.93 1.88
CA SER A 67 11.17 0.89 2.31
C SER A 67 10.96 0.98 3.81
N LEU A 68 9.72 1.13 4.21
CA LEU A 68 9.34 1.05 5.62
C LEU A 68 9.46 -0.41 6.10
N PRO A 69 10.11 -0.67 7.23
CA PRO A 69 10.18 -2.01 7.80
C PRO A 69 8.79 -2.64 7.94
N PRO A 70 8.62 -3.97 7.73
CA PRO A 70 7.31 -4.63 7.72
C PRO A 70 6.48 -4.39 8.97
N GLU A 71 7.14 -4.31 10.11
CA GLU A 71 6.54 -4.08 11.43
C GLU A 71 6.17 -2.63 11.73
N CYS A 72 6.55 -1.69 10.88
CA CYS A 72 6.28 -0.27 11.07
C CYS A 72 5.10 0.19 10.21
N GLY A 73 4.15 0.89 10.82
CA GLY A 73 3.02 1.52 10.12
C GLY A 73 3.36 2.89 9.55
N LYS A 74 4.31 3.60 10.15
CA LYS A 74 4.73 4.95 9.72
C LYS A 74 6.20 5.25 9.98
N ALA A 75 6.72 6.23 9.25
CA ALA A 75 8.01 6.86 9.49
C ALA A 75 7.91 8.38 9.26
N VAL A 76 8.74 9.13 9.98
CA VAL A 76 8.95 10.56 9.76
C VAL A 76 10.38 10.78 9.31
N LEU A 77 10.53 11.35 8.13
CA LEU A 77 11.82 11.75 7.57
C LEU A 77 12.02 13.24 7.84
N ARG A 78 13.21 13.61 8.30
CA ARG A 78 13.55 15.00 8.62
C ARG A 78 14.85 15.40 7.97
N LEU A 79 14.82 16.52 7.28
CA LEU A 79 15.99 17.27 6.84
C LEU A 79 16.51 18.15 7.99
N PRO A 80 17.77 18.63 7.97
CA PRO A 80 18.25 19.63 8.87
C PRO A 80 17.42 20.91 8.78
N THR A 81 17.29 21.62 9.89
CA THR A 81 16.60 22.92 9.93
C THR A 81 17.35 23.94 9.08
N ASP A 82 16.64 24.60 8.20
CA ASP A 82 17.13 25.64 7.30
C ASP A 82 16.23 26.88 7.31
N ALA A 83 16.30 27.70 6.26
CA ALA A 83 15.54 28.96 6.18
C ALA A 83 14.03 28.76 5.97
N PHE A 84 13.58 27.56 5.54
CA PHE A 84 12.17 27.24 5.30
C PHE A 84 11.80 25.89 5.88
N PRO A 85 11.56 25.79 7.19
CA PRO A 85 11.37 24.51 7.88
C PRO A 85 10.07 23.76 7.51
N ALA A 86 9.16 24.37 6.76
CA ALA A 86 7.86 23.77 6.41
C ALA A 86 7.98 22.58 5.45
N ASP A 87 9.05 22.52 4.64
CA ASP A 87 9.31 21.42 3.69
C ASP A 87 10.41 20.43 4.17
N ASN A 88 10.83 20.56 5.45
CA ASN A 88 11.87 19.73 6.05
C ASN A 88 11.37 18.44 6.70
N GLU A 89 10.07 18.21 6.75
CA GLU A 89 9.50 17.01 7.34
C GLU A 89 8.56 16.30 6.36
N LEU A 90 8.70 14.98 6.24
CA LEU A 90 7.86 14.11 5.41
C LEU A 90 7.35 12.95 6.24
N LEU A 91 6.02 12.83 6.36
CA LEU A 91 5.37 11.68 6.98
C LEU A 91 5.08 10.61 5.93
N LEU A 92 5.59 9.41 6.14
CA LEU A 92 5.26 8.21 5.39
C LEU A 92 4.33 7.34 6.21
N VAL A 93 3.23 6.90 5.60
CA VAL A 93 2.27 5.99 6.24
C VAL A 93 2.05 4.81 5.31
N ARG A 94 2.25 3.59 5.83
CA ARG A 94 1.90 2.37 5.09
C ARG A 94 0.40 2.30 4.95
N SER A 95 -0.07 2.38 3.71
CA SER A 95 -1.47 2.12 3.42
C SER A 95 -1.73 0.63 3.63
N ALA A 96 -2.62 0.28 4.52
CA ALA A 96 -3.16 -1.07 4.54
C ALA A 96 -3.97 -1.24 3.25
N PRO A 97 -3.75 -2.31 2.47
CA PRO A 97 -4.64 -2.59 1.35
C PRO A 97 -6.07 -2.69 1.89
N ALA A 98 -7.03 -2.11 1.17
CA ALA A 98 -8.44 -2.29 1.49
C ALA A 98 -8.74 -3.81 1.51
N PRO A 99 -9.46 -4.31 2.51
CA PRO A 99 -9.81 -5.72 2.53
C PRO A 99 -10.68 -6.05 1.32
N VAL A 100 -10.42 -7.21 0.71
CA VAL A 100 -11.23 -7.75 -0.39
C VAL A 100 -12.62 -8.07 0.16
N ALA A 101 -13.65 -7.42 -0.36
CA ALA A 101 -15.04 -7.65 0.02
C ALA A 101 -15.53 -8.97 -0.58
N VAL A 102 -15.96 -9.92 0.27
CA VAL A 102 -16.38 -11.26 -0.15
C VAL A 102 -17.86 -11.47 0.14
N SER A 103 -18.66 -11.75 -0.88
CA SER A 103 -20.05 -12.22 -0.73
C SER A 103 -20.13 -13.72 -0.98
N MET A 104 -21.06 -14.38 -0.29
CA MET A 104 -21.21 -15.83 -0.33
C MET A 104 -22.63 -16.23 -0.72
N GLY A 105 -22.79 -16.70 -1.97
CA GLY A 105 -24.00 -17.39 -2.44
C GLY A 105 -23.90 -18.92 -2.21
N ILE A 106 -23.61 -19.31 -0.97
CA ILE A 106 -23.41 -20.72 -0.56
C ILE A 106 -24.48 -21.07 0.49
N PRO A 107 -25.08 -22.27 0.48
CA PRO A 107 -26.02 -22.72 1.49
C PRO A 107 -25.49 -22.54 2.92
N GLU A 108 -26.39 -22.21 3.86
CA GLU A 108 -26.00 -21.81 5.23
C GLU A 108 -25.08 -22.82 5.93
N GLN A 109 -25.28 -24.11 5.67
CA GLN A 109 -24.52 -25.18 6.30
C GLN A 109 -23.03 -25.18 5.89
N SER A 110 -22.77 -24.99 4.60
CA SER A 110 -21.40 -24.86 4.05
C SER A 110 -20.86 -23.44 4.27
N GLY A 111 -21.71 -22.45 4.19
CA GLY A 111 -21.39 -21.03 4.33
C GLY A 111 -20.73 -20.67 5.67
N LYS A 112 -21.13 -21.31 6.78
CA LYS A 112 -20.52 -21.09 8.10
C LYS A 112 -19.03 -21.45 8.13
N ILE A 113 -18.64 -22.51 7.43
CA ILE A 113 -17.22 -22.94 7.38
C ILE A 113 -16.42 -21.90 6.59
N PHE A 114 -16.92 -21.47 5.42
CA PHE A 114 -16.26 -20.46 4.60
C PHE A 114 -16.20 -19.11 5.30
N LEU A 115 -17.24 -18.73 6.02
CA LEU A 115 -17.27 -17.50 6.80
C LEU A 115 -16.15 -17.47 7.86
N ASN A 116 -15.97 -18.58 8.60
CA ASN A 116 -14.90 -18.71 9.57
C ASN A 116 -13.51 -18.63 8.92
N ILE A 117 -13.34 -19.25 7.74
CA ILE A 117 -12.09 -19.17 6.98
C ILE A 117 -11.82 -17.71 6.59
N ILE A 118 -12.80 -17.00 6.00
CA ILE A 118 -12.63 -15.60 5.57
C ILE A 118 -12.29 -14.70 6.76
N HIS A 119 -12.96 -14.87 7.89
CA HIS A 119 -12.64 -14.12 9.11
C HIS A 119 -11.23 -14.38 9.64
N SER A 120 -10.66 -15.55 9.37
CA SER A 120 -9.29 -15.89 9.78
C SER A 120 -8.22 -15.40 8.80
N LEU A 121 -8.60 -15.02 7.58
CA LEU A 121 -7.66 -14.57 6.55
C LEU A 121 -7.48 -13.05 6.61
N PRO A 122 -6.27 -12.55 6.87
CA PRO A 122 -6.00 -11.12 6.81
C PRO A 122 -6.22 -10.60 5.37
N GLY A 123 -6.85 -9.43 5.25
CA GLY A 123 -7.11 -8.81 3.95
C GLY A 123 -8.38 -9.27 3.25
N PHE A 124 -9.24 -10.05 3.90
CA PHE A 124 -10.58 -10.39 3.40
C PHE A 124 -11.64 -9.94 4.41
N SER A 125 -12.80 -9.52 3.91
CA SER A 125 -13.93 -9.10 4.74
C SER A 125 -15.24 -9.62 4.14
N PRO A 126 -16.04 -10.40 4.88
CA PRO A 126 -17.35 -10.80 4.39
C PRO A 126 -18.28 -9.60 4.32
N VAL A 127 -19.07 -9.54 3.26
CA VAL A 127 -20.10 -8.51 3.05
C VAL A 127 -21.47 -9.16 2.88
N PRO A 128 -22.55 -8.46 3.27
CA PRO A 128 -23.92 -8.98 3.12
C PRO A 128 -24.31 -9.25 1.66
N ASP A 129 -25.27 -10.13 1.46
CA ASP A 129 -25.88 -10.35 0.15
C ASP A 129 -26.49 -9.06 -0.39
N GLY A 130 -26.31 -8.83 -1.70
CA GLY A 130 -26.75 -7.60 -2.36
C GLY A 130 -25.78 -6.42 -2.26
N SER A 131 -24.66 -6.58 -1.52
CA SER A 131 -23.54 -5.64 -1.59
C SER A 131 -22.83 -5.75 -2.94
N ASP A 132 -21.87 -4.85 -3.18
CA ASP A 132 -20.99 -4.89 -4.35
C ASP A 132 -19.62 -5.52 -3.96
N PRO A 133 -19.47 -6.87 -3.97
CA PRO A 133 -18.26 -7.55 -3.52
C PRO A 133 -17.15 -7.49 -4.57
N ASP A 134 -15.92 -7.62 -4.13
CA ASP A 134 -14.76 -7.83 -5.02
C ASP A 134 -14.63 -9.29 -5.43
N LEU A 135 -15.09 -10.21 -4.56
CA LEU A 135 -15.03 -11.66 -4.76
C LEU A 135 -16.39 -12.30 -4.40
N LEU A 136 -16.88 -13.15 -5.31
CA LEU A 136 -18.07 -13.96 -5.09
C LEU A 136 -17.66 -15.41 -4.82
N LEU A 137 -18.18 -16.01 -3.75
CA LEU A 137 -18.10 -17.43 -3.49
C LEU A 137 -19.47 -18.06 -3.76
N LEU A 138 -19.56 -18.94 -4.71
CA LEU A 138 -20.83 -19.54 -5.16
C LEU A 138 -20.76 -21.06 -5.07
N GLU A 139 -21.89 -21.70 -4.77
CA GLU A 139 -22.10 -23.13 -4.96
C GLU A 139 -23.05 -23.36 -6.14
N GLY A 140 -22.66 -24.23 -7.07
CA GLY A 140 -23.51 -24.59 -8.20
C GLY A 140 -22.85 -24.48 -9.58
N LYS A 141 -23.66 -24.14 -10.58
CA LYS A 141 -23.21 -24.04 -11.97
C LYS A 141 -22.74 -22.62 -12.33
N THR A 142 -21.76 -22.54 -13.22
CA THR A 142 -21.14 -21.31 -13.73
C THR A 142 -22.10 -20.32 -14.38
N GLU A 143 -23.30 -20.75 -14.74
CA GLU A 143 -24.31 -19.89 -15.39
C GLU A 143 -24.79 -18.74 -14.50
N ASN A 144 -24.62 -18.86 -13.17
CA ASN A 144 -25.01 -17.83 -12.19
C ASN A 144 -23.89 -16.83 -11.87
N ALA A 145 -22.69 -17.02 -12.43
CA ALA A 145 -21.50 -16.24 -12.08
C ALA A 145 -21.26 -14.99 -12.94
N ARG A 146 -22.26 -14.54 -13.71
CA ARG A 146 -22.14 -13.37 -14.57
C ARG A 146 -22.33 -12.05 -13.79
N ALA A 147 -21.31 -11.67 -13.03
CA ALA A 147 -21.15 -10.29 -12.63
C ALA A 147 -19.97 -9.70 -13.43
N PRO A 148 -20.19 -8.77 -14.36
CA PRO A 148 -19.10 -8.20 -15.15
C PRO A 148 -18.09 -7.49 -14.24
N GLY A 149 -16.80 -7.82 -14.41
CA GLY A 149 -15.70 -7.14 -13.73
C GLY A 149 -15.33 -7.66 -12.33
N LYS A 150 -15.87 -8.80 -11.87
CA LYS A 150 -15.63 -9.37 -10.55
C LYS A 150 -15.07 -10.78 -10.60
N ALA A 151 -14.19 -11.12 -9.66
CA ALA A 151 -13.72 -12.48 -9.49
C ALA A 151 -14.80 -13.35 -8.84
N ALA A 152 -14.96 -14.58 -9.31
CA ALA A 152 -15.84 -15.56 -8.69
C ALA A 152 -15.13 -16.91 -8.50
N ILE A 153 -15.35 -17.55 -7.35
CA ILE A 153 -14.93 -18.91 -7.07
C ILE A 153 -16.21 -19.76 -6.97
N ILE A 154 -16.31 -20.79 -7.80
CA ILE A 154 -17.49 -21.62 -7.85
C ILE A 154 -17.10 -23.01 -7.33
N PHE A 155 -17.80 -23.45 -6.29
CA PHE A 155 -17.69 -24.79 -5.74
C PHE A 155 -18.74 -25.69 -6.40
N ALA A 156 -18.33 -26.87 -6.88
CA ALA A 156 -19.27 -27.84 -7.41
C ALA A 156 -20.22 -28.31 -6.28
N ALA A 157 -21.52 -28.22 -6.51
CA ALA A 157 -22.49 -28.82 -5.61
C ALA A 157 -22.28 -30.33 -5.56
N SER A 158 -22.19 -30.87 -4.35
CA SER A 158 -21.90 -32.21 -3.92
C SER A 158 -22.08 -33.33 -4.98
N GLY A 159 -21.00 -34.07 -5.28
CA GLY A 159 -21.07 -35.40 -5.93
C GLY A 159 -19.99 -35.72 -6.95
N LYS A 160 -19.37 -34.74 -7.61
CA LYS A 160 -18.19 -34.99 -8.47
C LYS A 160 -17.28 -33.77 -8.49
N PRO A 161 -15.97 -33.92 -8.24
CA PRO A 161 -15.05 -32.80 -8.35
C PRO A 161 -14.93 -32.41 -9.84
N SER A 162 -15.47 -31.25 -10.18
CA SER A 162 -15.19 -30.57 -11.44
C SER A 162 -14.28 -29.39 -11.16
N TYR A 163 -13.04 -29.48 -11.57
CA TYR A 163 -12.11 -28.34 -11.52
C TYR A 163 -12.41 -27.45 -12.72
N GLY A 164 -13.03 -26.31 -12.47
CA GLY A 164 -13.21 -25.26 -13.47
C GLY A 164 -12.22 -24.14 -13.22
N ALA A 165 -11.42 -23.79 -14.22
CA ALA A 165 -10.60 -22.59 -14.18
C ALA A 165 -11.51 -21.35 -14.29
N VAL A 166 -11.35 -20.41 -13.38
CA VAL A 166 -12.00 -19.08 -13.46
C VAL A 166 -11.14 -18.21 -14.35
N THR A 167 -11.64 -17.86 -15.53
CA THR A 167 -11.03 -16.82 -16.37
C THR A 167 -11.65 -15.49 -16.00
N ALA A 168 -10.86 -14.57 -15.49
CA ALA A 168 -11.23 -13.17 -15.43
C ALA A 168 -11.05 -12.59 -16.84
N GLU A 169 -12.13 -12.28 -17.53
CA GLU A 169 -12.07 -11.42 -18.72
C GLU A 169 -11.95 -9.97 -18.26
N ARG A 170 -10.90 -9.33 -18.77
CA ARG A 170 -10.62 -7.87 -18.57
C ARG A 170 -11.51 -7.04 -19.47
#